data_f958eebaa444fbddbc4990adda32b052
#
_entry.id   f958eebaa444fbddbc4990adda32b052
#
_cell.length_a   1.000
_cell.length_b   1.000
_cell.length_c   1.000
_cell.angle_alpha   90.00
_cell.angle_beta   90.00
_cell.angle_gamma   90.00
#
_symmetry.space_group_name_H-M   'P 1'
#
loop_
_entity.id
_entity.type
_entity.pdbx_description
1 polymer ?
#
loop_
_entity_poly.entity_id
_entity_poly.type
_entity_poly.pdbx_seq_one_letter_code
_entity_poly.pdbx_strand_id
1 'polypeptide(L)'
;HTSPNWDTPRFDYEKAIERLTGTPGQWPESTRDVSEIRLELKYHPERGLAGKVLDERRLTVDIIDYPGEWLLDLPLLSLTYEQWSKKQRTLFSTEPRKELAKAWLHQLNDLTAVATDDNAEKQIKVVAKAYRQYLADCKEQGLKLLQPGRLVLPGELAGTPSLDFFPWPLEQPVPDAWQSLLERKFEYYKEQVVKPFYQNYFRHFNRQLILVDVLSALEGGESYFDELKLALNEIMQSFNYGQNSLLRRLFSPQIDKVAFVVTKADSVVPSDHAKLTGLINALTLEGRQQLQFERIPFDLFSVAGVATSQWKQLKNGTNVLEGIDQSGELVRVGAPHVPGRLPTREDWQQGYVYPHFQPNFTLADSPLPHIRLDKLLNSVIGDKLR
;
A
#
# COMPACT_ATOMS: atom_id res chain seq x y z
N HIS A 1 18.23 16.88 -8.71
CA HIS A 1 17.15 15.92 -8.95
C HIS A 1 16.79 15.92 -10.43
N THR A 2 17.01 14.81 -11.11
CA THR A 2 16.65 14.60 -12.52
C THR A 2 15.65 13.46 -12.61
N SER A 3 14.70 13.51 -13.56
CA SER A 3 13.85 12.38 -13.88
C SER A 3 14.59 11.45 -14.84
N PRO A 4 14.68 10.15 -14.56
CA PRO A 4 15.32 9.19 -15.47
C PRO A 4 14.46 8.90 -16.70
N ASN A 5 13.14 9.05 -16.58
CA ASN A 5 12.18 8.79 -17.64
C ASN A 5 11.38 10.06 -17.96
N TRP A 6 11.33 10.43 -19.23
CA TRP A 6 10.63 11.64 -19.69
C TRP A 6 9.10 11.47 -19.65
N ASP A 7 8.62 10.24 -19.61
CA ASP A 7 7.20 9.90 -19.62
C ASP A 7 6.61 9.70 -18.21
N THR A 8 7.46 9.67 -17.17
CA THR A 8 7.00 9.52 -15.77
C THR A 8 7.06 10.87 -15.05
N PRO A 9 5.96 11.30 -14.41
CA PRO A 9 5.94 12.52 -13.62
C PRO A 9 7.02 12.51 -12.52
N ARG A 10 7.67 13.65 -12.32
CA ARG A 10 8.60 13.83 -11.22
C ARG A 10 7.84 13.99 -9.91
N PHE A 11 8.32 13.34 -8.84
CA PHE A 11 7.82 13.56 -7.48
C PHE A 11 8.06 15.02 -7.07
N ASP A 12 7.02 15.71 -6.66
CA ASP A 12 7.04 17.12 -6.24
C ASP A 12 7.55 17.25 -4.80
N TYR A 13 8.87 17.10 -4.66
CA TYR A 13 9.55 17.18 -3.37
C TYR A 13 9.38 18.56 -2.72
N GLU A 14 9.48 19.62 -3.52
CA GLU A 14 9.37 21.01 -3.05
C GLU A 14 7.99 21.24 -2.40
N LYS A 15 6.91 20.85 -3.08
CA LYS A 15 5.55 20.95 -2.54
C LYS A 15 5.36 20.10 -1.28
N ALA A 16 5.97 18.90 -1.22
CA ALA A 16 5.89 18.06 -0.04
C ALA A 16 6.55 18.74 1.19
N ILE A 17 7.71 19.36 1.00
CA ILE A 17 8.40 20.13 2.06
C ILE A 17 7.59 21.36 2.46
N GLU A 18 7.07 22.13 1.51
CA GLU A 18 6.22 23.30 1.78
C GLU A 18 5.02 22.92 2.65
N ARG A 19 4.37 21.77 2.39
CA ARG A 19 3.26 21.32 3.23
C ARG A 19 3.70 20.95 4.64
N LEU A 20 4.82 20.25 4.79
CA LEU A 20 5.33 19.83 6.10
C LEU A 20 5.78 21.03 6.95
N THR A 21 6.33 22.07 6.32
CA THR A 21 6.89 23.27 7.00
C THR A 21 5.95 24.48 6.95
N GLY A 22 4.75 24.33 6.45
CA GLY A 22 3.73 25.36 6.40
C GLY A 22 3.19 25.73 7.79
N THR A 23 2.38 26.79 7.87
CA THR A 23 1.73 27.22 9.12
C THR A 23 0.22 27.36 8.86
N PRO A 24 -0.62 26.41 9.31
CA PRO A 24 -0.26 25.14 9.99
C PRO A 24 0.42 24.15 9.04
N GLY A 25 1.30 23.30 9.62
CA GLY A 25 1.89 22.19 8.88
C GLY A 25 0.84 21.16 8.48
N GLN A 26 1.03 20.53 7.32
CA GLN A 26 0.10 19.55 6.77
C GLN A 26 0.86 18.35 6.21
N TRP A 27 0.26 17.17 6.30
CA TRP A 27 0.77 16.01 5.61
C TRP A 27 0.66 16.17 4.08
N PRO A 28 1.62 15.68 3.31
CA PRO A 28 1.49 15.57 1.86
C PRO A 28 0.25 14.75 1.47
N GLU A 29 -0.28 15.01 0.29
CA GLU A 29 -1.40 14.22 -0.24
C GLU A 29 -0.97 12.77 -0.50
N SER A 30 -1.92 11.86 -0.38
CA SER A 30 -1.68 10.45 -0.74
C SER A 30 -1.35 10.33 -2.22
N THR A 31 -0.46 9.41 -2.54
CA THR A 31 -0.08 9.07 -3.92
C THR A 31 -1.29 8.66 -4.74
N ARG A 32 -1.51 9.31 -5.88
CA ARG A 32 -2.65 9.05 -6.78
C ARG A 32 -2.23 8.48 -8.13
N ASP A 33 -0.96 8.64 -8.49
CA ASP A 33 -0.38 8.19 -9.74
C ASP A 33 1.09 7.81 -9.55
N VAL A 34 1.75 7.28 -10.59
CA VAL A 34 3.19 7.02 -10.55
C VAL A 34 3.95 8.32 -10.56
N SER A 35 4.95 8.41 -9.71
CA SER A 35 5.95 9.48 -9.76
C SER A 35 7.34 8.92 -9.45
N GLU A 36 8.38 9.63 -9.90
CA GLU A 36 9.75 9.20 -9.68
C GLU A 36 10.66 10.34 -9.21
N ILE A 37 11.69 9.98 -8.46
CA ILE A 37 12.77 10.87 -8.08
C ILE A 37 14.10 10.14 -8.19
N ARG A 38 15.09 10.76 -8.84
CA ARG A 38 16.46 10.26 -8.93
C ARG A 38 17.35 10.95 -7.93
N LEU A 39 18.08 10.16 -7.15
CA LEU A 39 19.11 10.60 -6.22
C LEU A 39 20.48 10.12 -6.71
N GLU A 40 21.46 11.00 -6.69
CA GLU A 40 22.88 10.64 -6.89
C GLU A 40 23.60 10.75 -5.56
N LEU A 41 24.10 9.62 -5.06
CA LEU A 41 24.86 9.52 -3.84
C LEU A 41 26.35 9.43 -4.17
N LYS A 42 27.15 10.35 -3.65
CA LYS A 42 28.60 10.26 -3.67
C LYS A 42 29.09 9.65 -2.37
N TYR A 43 29.96 8.68 -2.44
CA TYR A 43 30.47 7.99 -1.26
C TYR A 43 31.91 7.53 -1.44
N HIS A 44 32.61 7.37 -0.33
CA HIS A 44 33.91 6.73 -0.28
C HIS A 44 33.71 5.31 0.25
N PRO A 45 34.00 4.27 -0.54
CA PRO A 45 33.85 2.90 -0.07
C PRO A 45 34.83 2.62 1.08
N GLU A 46 34.45 1.71 1.98
CA GLU A 46 35.36 1.25 3.02
C GLU A 46 36.63 0.71 2.39
N ARG A 47 37.79 0.87 3.09
CA ARG A 47 39.12 0.48 2.58
C ARG A 47 39.10 -0.95 2.06
N GLY A 48 39.46 -1.15 0.79
CA GLY A 48 39.68 -2.47 0.22
C GLY A 48 40.79 -3.20 0.91
N LEU A 49 40.88 -4.53 0.79
CA LEU A 49 41.88 -5.43 1.37
C LEU A 49 43.36 -5.02 1.15
N ALA A 50 43.64 -4.08 0.24
CA ALA A 50 44.96 -3.59 -0.08
C ALA A 50 45.33 -2.23 0.54
N GLY A 51 44.54 -1.66 1.44
CA GLY A 51 44.85 -0.38 2.12
C GLY A 51 44.89 0.87 1.23
N LYS A 52 44.54 0.76 -0.06
CA LYS A 52 44.44 1.91 -0.96
C LYS A 52 43.19 2.72 -0.68
N VAL A 53 43.33 4.02 -0.58
CA VAL A 53 42.18 4.97 -0.58
C VAL A 53 41.52 4.80 -1.94
N LEU A 54 40.30 4.31 -1.95
CA LEU A 54 39.50 4.21 -3.17
C LEU A 54 38.89 5.58 -3.50
N ASP A 55 38.89 5.90 -4.79
CA ASP A 55 38.32 7.16 -5.31
C ASP A 55 36.83 7.27 -4.96
N GLU A 56 36.32 8.51 -4.95
CA GLU A 56 34.91 8.80 -4.82
C GLU A 56 34.09 7.98 -5.85
N ARG A 57 33.08 7.26 -5.36
CA ARG A 57 32.13 6.53 -6.20
C ARG A 57 30.78 7.21 -6.19
N ARG A 58 29.97 6.88 -7.19
CA ARG A 58 28.61 7.36 -7.31
C ARG A 58 27.65 6.19 -7.37
N LEU A 59 26.55 6.29 -6.61
CA LEU A 59 25.41 5.40 -6.69
C LEU A 59 24.19 6.24 -7.11
N THR A 60 23.56 5.83 -8.21
CA THR A 60 22.27 6.39 -8.62
C THR A 60 21.16 5.53 -8.05
N VAL A 61 20.21 6.16 -7.37
CA VAL A 61 19.02 5.53 -6.80
C VAL A 61 17.79 6.18 -7.44
N ASP A 62 17.03 5.40 -8.18
CA ASP A 62 15.73 5.79 -8.72
C ASP A 62 14.64 5.29 -7.77
N ILE A 63 13.87 6.21 -7.21
CA ILE A 63 12.75 5.91 -6.32
C ILE A 63 11.47 6.13 -7.12
N ILE A 64 10.69 5.08 -7.27
CA ILE A 64 9.39 5.09 -7.94
C ILE A 64 8.32 4.99 -6.85
N ASP A 65 7.47 6.01 -6.77
CA ASP A 65 6.30 6.05 -5.88
C ASP A 65 5.04 5.80 -6.69
N TYR A 66 4.16 4.93 -6.21
CA TYR A 66 2.89 4.58 -6.85
C TYR A 66 1.86 4.14 -5.80
N PRO A 67 0.55 4.24 -6.12
CA PRO A 67 -0.49 3.78 -5.20
C PRO A 67 -0.32 2.30 -4.84
N GLY A 68 -0.29 1.99 -3.55
CA GLY A 68 -0.15 0.62 -3.06
C GLY A 68 -1.28 -0.30 -3.53
N GLU A 69 -2.47 0.25 -3.78
CA GLU A 69 -3.64 -0.44 -4.31
C GLU A 69 -3.37 -1.09 -5.68
N TRP A 70 -2.46 -0.52 -6.49
CA TRP A 70 -2.13 -1.08 -7.81
C TRP A 70 -1.39 -2.42 -7.72
N LEU A 71 -0.73 -2.70 -6.60
CA LEU A 71 -0.14 -4.01 -6.36
C LEU A 71 -1.18 -5.12 -6.22
N LEU A 72 -2.38 -4.77 -5.75
CA LEU A 72 -3.49 -5.72 -5.62
C LEU A 72 -4.03 -6.18 -6.99
N ASP A 73 -3.70 -5.49 -8.06
CA ASP A 73 -4.11 -5.87 -9.41
C ASP A 73 -3.20 -6.93 -10.04
N LEU A 74 -1.95 -7.05 -9.58
CA LEU A 74 -1.02 -8.05 -10.11
C LEU A 74 -1.55 -9.48 -10.02
N PRO A 75 -2.19 -9.94 -8.92
CA PRO A 75 -2.82 -11.25 -8.85
C PRO A 75 -3.88 -11.51 -9.93
N LEU A 76 -4.55 -10.48 -10.45
CA LEU A 76 -5.58 -10.62 -11.48
C LEU A 76 -5.04 -11.23 -12.76
N LEU A 77 -3.76 -11.05 -13.08
CA LEU A 77 -3.12 -11.59 -14.28
C LEU A 77 -3.23 -13.12 -14.38
N SER A 78 -3.32 -13.81 -13.24
CA SER A 78 -3.46 -15.28 -13.19
C SER A 78 -4.90 -15.77 -13.06
N LEU A 79 -5.89 -14.88 -12.92
CA LEU A 79 -7.27 -15.22 -12.65
C LEU A 79 -8.14 -15.06 -13.91
N THR A 80 -9.13 -15.93 -14.06
CA THR A 80 -10.27 -15.70 -14.96
C THR A 80 -11.25 -14.74 -14.28
N TYR A 81 -12.16 -14.14 -15.05
CA TYR A 81 -13.23 -13.30 -14.52
C TYR A 81 -14.08 -14.04 -13.48
N GLU A 82 -14.42 -15.30 -13.74
CA GLU A 82 -15.18 -16.13 -12.81
C GLU A 82 -14.43 -16.38 -11.49
N GLN A 83 -13.14 -16.72 -11.57
CA GLN A 83 -12.29 -16.95 -10.39
C GLN A 83 -12.18 -15.69 -9.55
N TRP A 84 -11.97 -14.53 -10.17
CA TRP A 84 -11.93 -13.24 -9.51
C TRP A 84 -13.28 -12.92 -8.85
N SER A 85 -14.40 -13.05 -9.58
CA SER A 85 -15.75 -12.82 -9.06
C SER A 85 -16.04 -13.69 -7.84
N LYS A 86 -15.66 -14.98 -7.89
CA LYS A 86 -15.81 -15.90 -6.76
C LYS A 86 -15.02 -15.45 -5.53
N LYS A 87 -13.77 -14.99 -5.70
CA LYS A 87 -12.98 -14.44 -4.61
C LYS A 87 -13.64 -13.21 -3.99
N GLN A 88 -14.11 -12.28 -4.81
CA GLN A 88 -14.74 -11.05 -4.34
C GLN A 88 -16.05 -11.31 -3.60
N ARG A 89 -16.82 -12.33 -4.01
CA ARG A 89 -18.09 -12.70 -3.39
C ARG A 89 -17.95 -12.97 -1.88
N THR A 90 -16.86 -13.60 -1.47
CA THR A 90 -16.59 -13.89 -0.06
C THR A 90 -16.46 -12.62 0.77
N LEU A 91 -15.91 -11.55 0.20
CA LEU A 91 -15.73 -10.27 0.90
C LEU A 91 -17.05 -9.54 1.16
N PHE A 92 -18.02 -9.65 0.22
CA PHE A 92 -19.30 -8.95 0.33
C PHE A 92 -20.24 -9.55 1.38
N SER A 93 -19.92 -10.73 1.90
CA SER A 93 -20.76 -11.43 2.90
C SER A 93 -20.48 -11.02 4.34
N THR A 94 -19.39 -10.29 4.60
CA THR A 94 -18.93 -9.91 5.94
C THR A 94 -18.99 -8.41 6.17
N GLU A 95 -19.26 -7.98 7.41
CA GLU A 95 -19.20 -6.56 7.78
C GLU A 95 -17.73 -6.10 7.86
N PRO A 96 -17.45 -4.82 7.54
CA PRO A 96 -18.41 -3.76 7.15
C PRO A 96 -18.79 -3.75 5.65
N ARG A 97 -18.18 -4.60 4.81
CA ARG A 97 -18.39 -4.61 3.35
C ARG A 97 -19.80 -4.92 2.94
N LYS A 98 -20.48 -5.78 3.69
CA LYS A 98 -21.87 -6.15 3.44
C LYS A 98 -22.79 -4.92 3.48
N GLU A 99 -22.62 -4.03 4.45
CA GLU A 99 -23.38 -2.79 4.54
C GLU A 99 -23.03 -1.84 3.38
N LEU A 100 -21.74 -1.61 3.14
CA LEU A 100 -21.26 -0.72 2.09
C LEU A 100 -21.67 -1.15 0.67
N ALA A 101 -21.81 -2.46 0.44
CA ALA A 101 -22.17 -3.00 -0.86
C ALA A 101 -23.67 -2.87 -1.21
N LYS A 102 -24.55 -2.56 -0.26
CA LYS A 102 -25.99 -2.58 -0.46
C LYS A 102 -26.46 -1.73 -1.63
N ALA A 103 -25.99 -0.50 -1.75
CA ALA A 103 -26.41 0.41 -2.82
C ALA A 103 -26.02 -0.11 -4.20
N TRP A 104 -24.78 -0.62 -4.34
CA TRP A 104 -24.29 -1.23 -5.57
C TRP A 104 -25.08 -2.50 -5.91
N LEU A 105 -25.29 -3.40 -4.94
CA LEU A 105 -26.04 -4.65 -5.15
C LEU A 105 -27.50 -4.42 -5.51
N HIS A 106 -28.15 -3.42 -4.93
CA HIS A 106 -29.50 -3.02 -5.29
C HIS A 106 -29.56 -2.60 -6.76
N GLN A 107 -28.69 -1.68 -7.19
CA GLN A 107 -28.62 -1.22 -8.58
C GLN A 107 -28.29 -2.35 -9.57
N LEU A 108 -27.43 -3.29 -9.18
CA LEU A 108 -27.13 -4.48 -9.97
C LEU A 108 -28.40 -5.32 -10.20
N ASN A 109 -29.13 -5.62 -9.12
CA ASN A 109 -30.35 -6.44 -9.19
C ASN A 109 -31.43 -5.81 -10.09
N ASP A 110 -31.67 -4.50 -9.95
CA ASP A 110 -32.65 -3.77 -10.73
C ASP A 110 -32.36 -3.84 -12.24
N LEU A 111 -31.09 -3.63 -12.62
CA LEU A 111 -30.69 -3.63 -14.03
C LEU A 111 -30.55 -5.03 -14.62
N THR A 112 -30.19 -6.02 -13.79
CA THR A 112 -30.12 -7.42 -14.24
C THR A 112 -31.48 -7.95 -14.67
N ALA A 113 -32.56 -7.57 -13.99
CA ALA A 113 -33.92 -8.00 -14.30
C ALA A 113 -34.41 -7.55 -15.69
N VAL A 114 -33.77 -6.52 -16.28
CA VAL A 114 -34.12 -5.95 -17.60
C VAL A 114 -32.95 -5.95 -18.57
N ALA A 115 -31.99 -6.86 -18.36
CA ALA A 115 -30.80 -6.99 -19.21
C ALA A 115 -31.16 -7.50 -20.59
N THR A 116 -30.68 -6.81 -21.65
CA THR A 116 -30.78 -7.21 -23.05
C THR A 116 -29.50 -6.86 -23.79
N ASP A 117 -29.25 -7.47 -24.93
CA ASP A 117 -28.04 -7.21 -25.74
C ASP A 117 -27.94 -5.72 -26.13
N ASP A 118 -29.04 -5.09 -26.49
CA ASP A 118 -29.09 -3.70 -26.96
C ASP A 118 -28.72 -2.69 -25.86
N ASN A 119 -28.93 -3.03 -24.58
CA ASN A 119 -28.66 -2.13 -23.47
C ASN A 119 -27.51 -2.55 -22.56
N ALA A 120 -26.92 -3.73 -22.76
CA ALA A 120 -25.90 -4.34 -21.91
C ALA A 120 -24.73 -3.40 -21.59
N GLU A 121 -24.13 -2.77 -22.60
CA GLU A 121 -22.98 -1.86 -22.42
C GLU A 121 -23.34 -0.67 -21.51
N LYS A 122 -24.50 -0.06 -21.74
CA LYS A 122 -24.98 1.08 -20.96
C LYS A 122 -25.28 0.70 -19.51
N GLN A 123 -25.90 -0.46 -19.31
CA GLN A 123 -26.23 -0.97 -17.98
C GLN A 123 -24.97 -1.35 -17.20
N ILE A 124 -24.02 -2.07 -17.83
CA ILE A 124 -22.74 -2.41 -17.24
C ILE A 124 -21.98 -1.16 -16.80
N LYS A 125 -21.97 -0.09 -17.59
CA LYS A 125 -21.33 1.18 -17.22
C LYS A 125 -21.97 1.79 -15.97
N VAL A 126 -23.29 1.74 -15.84
CA VAL A 126 -24.00 2.26 -14.65
C VAL A 126 -23.65 1.46 -13.39
N VAL A 127 -23.70 0.12 -13.48
CA VAL A 127 -23.34 -0.76 -12.36
C VAL A 127 -21.86 -0.63 -11.99
N ALA A 128 -20.97 -0.52 -12.98
CA ALA A 128 -19.54 -0.31 -12.75
C ALA A 128 -19.26 1.01 -12.02
N LYS A 129 -20.03 2.07 -12.31
CA LYS A 129 -19.93 3.32 -11.57
C LYS A 129 -20.31 3.13 -10.09
N ALA A 130 -21.40 2.40 -9.82
CA ALA A 130 -21.81 2.10 -8.45
C ALA A 130 -20.77 1.21 -7.72
N TYR A 131 -20.16 0.25 -8.42
CA TYR A 131 -19.09 -0.56 -7.87
C TYR A 131 -17.85 0.28 -7.52
N ARG A 132 -17.46 1.21 -8.37
CA ARG A 132 -16.35 2.15 -8.06
C ARG A 132 -16.67 3.00 -6.82
N GLN A 133 -17.93 3.45 -6.67
CA GLN A 133 -18.33 4.17 -5.47
C GLN A 133 -18.22 3.29 -4.22
N TYR A 134 -18.70 2.04 -4.28
CA TYR A 134 -18.54 1.08 -3.20
C TYR A 134 -17.05 0.89 -2.81
N LEU A 135 -16.16 0.77 -3.78
CA LEU A 135 -14.72 0.68 -3.48
C LEU A 135 -14.14 1.96 -2.87
N ALA A 136 -14.63 3.13 -3.30
CA ALA A 136 -14.25 4.41 -2.71
C ALA A 136 -14.71 4.52 -1.25
N ASP A 137 -15.96 4.11 -0.97
CA ASP A 137 -16.52 4.07 0.39
C ASP A 137 -15.72 3.09 1.28
N CYS A 138 -15.32 1.93 0.75
CA CYS A 138 -14.44 0.99 1.44
C CYS A 138 -13.09 1.63 1.79
N LYS A 139 -12.49 2.37 0.85
CA LYS A 139 -11.22 3.09 1.09
C LYS A 139 -11.39 4.16 2.16
N GLU A 140 -12.45 4.95 2.10
CA GLU A 140 -12.75 6.00 3.08
C GLU A 140 -12.93 5.42 4.48
N GLN A 141 -13.55 4.25 4.59
CA GLN A 141 -13.65 3.51 5.83
C GLN A 141 -12.31 2.88 6.29
N GLY A 142 -11.26 2.92 5.48
CA GLY A 142 -9.95 2.39 5.84
C GLY A 142 -9.69 0.93 5.48
N LEU A 143 -10.60 0.27 4.75
CA LEU A 143 -10.42 -1.09 4.25
C LEU A 143 -9.26 -1.17 3.24
N LYS A 144 -8.52 -2.26 3.22
CA LYS A 144 -7.24 -2.35 2.49
C LYS A 144 -7.28 -3.24 1.25
N LEU A 145 -8.18 -4.23 1.20
CA LEU A 145 -8.28 -5.13 0.04
C LEU A 145 -9.18 -4.51 -1.04
N LEU A 146 -8.67 -3.51 -1.74
CA LEU A 146 -9.37 -2.75 -2.78
C LEU A 146 -8.95 -3.25 -4.16
N GLN A 147 -9.74 -4.13 -4.74
CA GLN A 147 -9.42 -4.75 -6.03
C GLN A 147 -10.61 -4.69 -6.99
N PRO A 148 -10.38 -4.18 -8.21
CA PRO A 148 -9.14 -3.66 -8.77
C PRO A 148 -8.73 -2.29 -8.21
N GLY A 149 -7.44 -2.12 -7.95
CA GLY A 149 -6.90 -0.90 -7.38
C GLY A 149 -7.04 0.34 -8.29
N ARG A 150 -6.94 0.14 -9.61
CA ARG A 150 -7.15 1.20 -10.62
C ARG A 150 -8.61 1.66 -10.71
N LEU A 151 -9.58 0.89 -10.22
CA LEU A 151 -10.97 1.37 -10.11
C LEU A 151 -11.13 2.38 -8.98
N VAL A 152 -10.27 2.32 -7.97
CA VAL A 152 -10.25 3.26 -6.83
C VAL A 152 -9.36 4.47 -7.12
N LEU A 153 -8.18 4.23 -7.66
CA LEU A 153 -7.18 5.22 -8.01
C LEU A 153 -6.83 5.10 -9.50
N PRO A 154 -7.68 5.65 -10.37
CA PRO A 154 -7.56 5.43 -11.81
C PRO A 154 -6.35 6.10 -12.47
N GLY A 155 -5.78 7.16 -11.86
CA GLY A 155 -4.76 7.97 -12.50
C GLY A 155 -5.24 8.50 -13.86
N GLU A 156 -4.40 8.34 -14.88
CA GLU A 156 -4.70 8.74 -16.27
C GLU A 156 -5.89 8.01 -16.91
N LEU A 157 -6.33 6.89 -16.31
CA LEU A 157 -7.47 6.11 -16.85
C LEU A 157 -8.84 6.64 -16.42
N ALA A 158 -8.87 7.73 -15.64
CA ALA A 158 -10.13 8.29 -15.16
C ALA A 158 -11.13 8.57 -16.29
N GLY A 159 -12.34 8.01 -16.18
CA GLY A 159 -13.40 8.18 -17.16
C GLY A 159 -13.30 7.31 -18.43
N THR A 160 -12.28 6.46 -18.55
CA THR A 160 -12.15 5.55 -19.69
C THR A 160 -13.07 4.34 -19.57
N PRO A 161 -13.58 3.78 -20.70
CA PRO A 161 -14.41 2.57 -20.70
C PRO A 161 -13.69 1.31 -20.20
N SER A 162 -12.36 1.33 -20.11
CA SER A 162 -11.54 0.23 -19.59
C SER A 162 -11.82 -0.08 -18.12
N LEU A 163 -12.41 0.86 -17.39
CA LEU A 163 -12.78 0.73 -15.98
C LEU A 163 -14.28 0.40 -15.79
N ASP A 164 -15.03 0.17 -16.86
CA ASP A 164 -16.45 -0.13 -16.79
C ASP A 164 -16.71 -1.63 -16.67
N PHE A 165 -16.28 -2.22 -15.57
CA PHE A 165 -16.55 -3.62 -15.20
C PHE A 165 -16.60 -3.77 -13.67
N PHE A 166 -17.07 -4.92 -13.20
CA PHE A 166 -17.24 -5.26 -11.80
C PHE A 166 -17.25 -6.78 -11.62
N PRO A 167 -16.97 -7.34 -10.42
CA PRO A 167 -17.07 -8.78 -10.20
C PRO A 167 -18.55 -9.18 -10.11
N TRP A 168 -18.88 -10.41 -10.50
CA TRP A 168 -20.23 -10.92 -10.35
C TRP A 168 -20.48 -11.41 -8.91
N PRO A 169 -21.29 -10.71 -8.10
CA PRO A 169 -21.41 -11.00 -6.67
C PRO A 169 -22.50 -12.04 -6.35
N LEU A 170 -23.39 -12.32 -7.29
CA LEU A 170 -24.57 -13.15 -7.06
C LEU A 170 -24.29 -14.64 -7.30
N GLU A 171 -25.07 -15.52 -6.69
CA GLU A 171 -24.99 -16.97 -6.94
C GLU A 171 -25.64 -17.37 -8.25
N GLN A 172 -26.69 -16.64 -8.66
CA GLN A 172 -27.31 -16.84 -9.99
C GLN A 172 -26.32 -16.55 -11.13
N PRO A 173 -26.48 -17.20 -12.27
CA PRO A 173 -25.63 -16.95 -13.44
C PRO A 173 -25.63 -15.48 -13.87
N VAL A 174 -24.52 -15.03 -14.45
CA VAL A 174 -24.47 -13.74 -15.17
C VAL A 174 -25.46 -13.80 -16.32
N PRO A 175 -26.25 -12.74 -16.58
CA PRO A 175 -27.09 -12.69 -17.78
C PRO A 175 -26.26 -12.87 -19.05
N ASP A 176 -26.72 -13.66 -20.00
CA ASP A 176 -25.98 -13.96 -21.25
C ASP A 176 -25.54 -12.67 -21.98
N ALA A 177 -26.41 -11.65 -22.00
CA ALA A 177 -26.12 -10.33 -22.56
C ALA A 177 -24.92 -9.62 -21.91
N TRP A 178 -24.56 -9.94 -20.67
CA TRP A 178 -23.49 -9.29 -19.93
C TRP A 178 -22.23 -10.13 -19.84
N GLN A 179 -22.34 -11.46 -19.86
CA GLN A 179 -21.22 -12.35 -19.55
C GLN A 179 -20.01 -12.10 -20.44
N SER A 180 -20.19 -12.18 -21.74
CA SER A 180 -19.09 -11.98 -22.71
C SER A 180 -18.51 -10.57 -22.66
N LEU A 181 -19.32 -9.56 -22.32
CA LEU A 181 -18.85 -8.19 -22.17
C LEU A 181 -18.00 -8.01 -20.94
N LEU A 182 -18.43 -8.52 -19.77
CA LEU A 182 -17.70 -8.42 -18.52
C LEU A 182 -16.38 -9.19 -18.57
N GLU A 183 -16.39 -10.41 -19.12
CA GLU A 183 -15.18 -11.20 -19.35
C GLU A 183 -14.20 -10.46 -20.27
N ARG A 184 -14.66 -9.93 -21.40
CA ARG A 184 -13.82 -9.18 -22.34
C ARG A 184 -13.25 -7.90 -21.73
N LYS A 185 -14.04 -7.15 -20.94
CA LYS A 185 -13.57 -5.95 -20.26
C LYS A 185 -12.53 -6.28 -19.17
N PHE A 186 -12.73 -7.36 -18.43
CA PHE A 186 -11.76 -7.84 -17.44
C PHE A 186 -10.44 -8.28 -18.11
N GLU A 187 -10.49 -9.05 -19.19
CA GLU A 187 -9.29 -9.45 -19.95
C GLU A 187 -8.59 -8.23 -20.57
N TYR A 188 -9.35 -7.28 -21.11
CA TYR A 188 -8.80 -6.02 -21.62
C TYR A 188 -8.07 -5.25 -20.51
N TYR A 189 -8.67 -5.14 -19.32
CA TYR A 189 -8.06 -4.51 -18.17
C TYR A 189 -6.72 -5.16 -17.78
N LYS A 190 -6.68 -6.48 -17.72
CA LYS A 190 -5.45 -7.23 -17.44
C LYS A 190 -4.36 -6.95 -18.47
N GLU A 191 -4.69 -7.03 -19.75
CA GLU A 191 -3.72 -6.90 -20.85
C GLU A 191 -3.28 -5.46 -21.11
N GLN A 192 -4.17 -4.48 -20.95
CA GLN A 192 -3.90 -3.09 -21.33
C GLN A 192 -3.58 -2.18 -20.13
N VAL A 193 -3.86 -2.60 -18.90
CA VAL A 193 -3.64 -1.80 -17.70
C VAL A 193 -2.65 -2.48 -16.76
N VAL A 194 -2.97 -3.69 -16.29
CA VAL A 194 -2.15 -4.37 -15.27
C VAL A 194 -0.81 -4.83 -15.83
N LYS A 195 -0.83 -5.47 -16.99
CA LYS A 195 0.39 -6.01 -17.63
C LYS A 195 1.38 -4.90 -18.03
N PRO A 196 0.98 -3.77 -18.63
CA PRO A 196 1.88 -2.65 -18.89
C PRO A 196 2.49 -2.06 -17.62
N PHE A 197 1.71 -1.88 -16.54
CA PHE A 197 2.25 -1.44 -15.25
C PHE A 197 3.35 -2.39 -14.75
N TYR A 198 3.09 -3.70 -14.81
CA TYR A 198 4.10 -4.69 -14.47
C TYR A 198 5.35 -4.57 -15.36
N GLN A 199 5.17 -4.51 -16.68
CA GLN A 199 6.26 -4.52 -17.65
C GLN A 199 7.10 -3.23 -17.63
N ASN A 200 6.45 -2.08 -17.44
CA ASN A 200 7.11 -0.77 -17.53
C ASN A 200 7.76 -0.36 -16.20
N TYR A 201 7.23 -0.81 -15.08
CA TYR A 201 7.70 -0.40 -13.76
C TYR A 201 8.13 -1.59 -12.90
N PHE A 202 7.20 -2.42 -12.46
CA PHE A 202 7.41 -3.41 -11.40
C PHE A 202 8.55 -4.40 -11.70
N ARG A 203 8.65 -4.90 -12.91
CA ARG A 203 9.69 -5.88 -13.29
C ARG A 203 11.11 -5.32 -13.22
N HIS A 204 11.27 -3.99 -13.21
CA HIS A 204 12.57 -3.31 -13.19
C HIS A 204 13.06 -2.96 -11.79
N PHE A 205 12.21 -3.15 -10.77
CA PHE A 205 12.59 -2.86 -9.40
C PHE A 205 13.64 -3.86 -8.91
N ASN A 206 14.72 -3.33 -8.33
CA ASN A 206 15.74 -4.14 -7.65
C ASN A 206 15.42 -4.26 -6.16
N ARG A 207 14.80 -3.25 -5.58
CA ARG A 207 14.43 -3.13 -4.18
C ARG A 207 12.97 -2.75 -4.06
N GLN A 208 12.29 -3.32 -3.08
CA GLN A 208 10.91 -2.93 -2.80
C GLN A 208 10.70 -2.66 -1.31
N LEU A 209 10.06 -1.53 -1.03
CA LEU A 209 9.56 -1.17 0.28
C LEU A 209 8.04 -1.32 0.27
N ILE A 210 7.50 -2.14 1.17
CA ILE A 210 6.06 -2.29 1.39
C ILE A 210 5.73 -1.56 2.68
N LEU A 211 5.17 -0.36 2.55
CA LEU A 211 4.78 0.48 3.68
C LEU A 211 3.43 0.00 4.21
N VAL A 212 3.36 -0.28 5.52
CA VAL A 212 2.18 -0.88 6.15
C VAL A 212 1.75 -0.04 7.35
N ASP A 213 0.54 0.50 7.29
CA ASP A 213 -0.09 1.21 8.40
C ASP A 213 -0.86 0.22 9.29
N VAL A 214 -0.11 -0.47 10.16
CA VAL A 214 -0.67 -1.45 11.11
C VAL A 214 -1.51 -0.76 12.18
N LEU A 215 -1.13 0.45 12.59
CA LEU A 215 -1.84 1.17 13.67
C LEU A 215 -3.26 1.53 13.26
N SER A 216 -3.46 2.08 12.07
CA SER A 216 -4.81 2.38 11.57
C SER A 216 -5.66 1.11 11.40
N ALA A 217 -5.07 -0.02 11.05
CA ALA A 217 -5.80 -1.28 10.97
C ALA A 217 -6.21 -1.79 12.36
N LEU A 218 -5.38 -1.61 13.38
CA LEU A 218 -5.74 -1.93 14.77
C LEU A 218 -6.88 -1.04 15.28
N GLU A 219 -6.83 0.27 15.00
CA GLU A 219 -7.90 1.22 15.36
C GLU A 219 -9.24 0.88 14.70
N GLY A 220 -9.22 0.42 13.44
CA GLY A 220 -10.39 -0.02 12.71
C GLY A 220 -11.05 -1.28 13.28
N GLY A 221 -10.31 -2.08 14.06
CA GLY A 221 -10.78 -3.30 14.66
C GLY A 221 -10.46 -4.58 13.86
N GLU A 222 -10.99 -5.71 14.32
CA GLU A 222 -10.65 -7.05 13.83
C GLU A 222 -10.81 -7.19 12.30
N SER A 223 -11.95 -6.78 11.75
CA SER A 223 -12.22 -6.90 10.31
C SER A 223 -11.22 -6.12 9.44
N TYR A 224 -10.79 -4.94 9.90
CA TYR A 224 -9.82 -4.10 9.18
C TYR A 224 -8.41 -4.71 9.24
N PHE A 225 -8.09 -5.29 10.38
CA PHE A 225 -6.80 -5.97 10.59
C PHE A 225 -6.70 -7.26 9.75
N ASP A 226 -7.78 -8.02 9.67
CA ASP A 226 -7.88 -9.21 8.82
C ASP A 226 -7.80 -8.86 7.34
N GLU A 227 -8.43 -7.77 6.90
CA GLU A 227 -8.28 -7.28 5.53
C GLU A 227 -6.86 -6.83 5.21
N LEU A 228 -6.16 -6.19 6.16
CA LEU A 228 -4.75 -5.86 5.98
C LEU A 228 -3.92 -7.13 5.78
N LYS A 229 -4.17 -8.18 6.57
CA LYS A 229 -3.52 -9.48 6.42
C LYS A 229 -3.78 -10.09 5.04
N LEU A 230 -5.04 -10.07 4.58
CA LEU A 230 -5.40 -10.57 3.25
C LEU A 230 -4.72 -9.75 2.13
N ALA A 231 -4.73 -8.43 2.22
CA ALA A 231 -4.07 -7.56 1.23
C ALA A 231 -2.57 -7.83 1.15
N LEU A 232 -1.88 -7.98 2.28
CA LEU A 232 -0.47 -8.33 2.33
C LEU A 232 -0.20 -9.70 1.71
N ASN A 233 -1.04 -10.70 1.97
CA ASN A 233 -0.92 -12.02 1.36
C ASN A 233 -1.10 -11.96 -0.17
N GLU A 234 -2.09 -11.24 -0.68
CA GLU A 234 -2.28 -11.03 -2.14
C GLU A 234 -1.06 -10.33 -2.77
N ILE A 235 -0.51 -9.31 -2.14
CA ILE A 235 0.71 -8.63 -2.61
C ILE A 235 1.90 -9.60 -2.62
N MET A 236 2.10 -10.40 -1.57
CA MET A 236 3.20 -11.37 -1.51
C MET A 236 3.06 -12.48 -2.56
N GLN A 237 1.83 -12.91 -2.87
CA GLN A 237 1.60 -13.83 -3.98
C GLN A 237 2.02 -13.24 -5.32
N SER A 238 1.96 -11.92 -5.50
CA SER A 238 2.39 -11.27 -6.75
C SER A 238 3.89 -11.43 -7.04
N PHE A 239 4.72 -11.69 -6.04
CA PHE A 239 6.13 -12.03 -6.23
C PHE A 239 6.34 -13.44 -6.81
N ASN A 240 5.28 -14.27 -6.88
CA ASN A 240 5.33 -15.69 -7.30
C ASN A 240 5.08 -15.96 -8.77
N TYR A 241 4.86 -14.97 -9.59
CA TYR A 241 4.53 -15.18 -11.01
C TYR A 241 5.58 -15.93 -11.83
N GLY A 242 6.69 -16.38 -11.18
CA GLY A 242 7.74 -17.19 -11.78
C GLY A 242 7.43 -18.69 -11.96
N GLN A 243 6.39 -19.27 -11.35
CA GLN A 243 6.19 -20.73 -11.37
C GLN A 243 5.35 -21.25 -12.55
N ASN A 244 4.43 -20.47 -13.11
CA ASN A 244 3.70 -20.88 -14.28
C ASN A 244 4.53 -20.62 -15.54
N SER A 245 4.81 -21.67 -16.31
CA SER A 245 5.79 -21.70 -17.42
C SER A 245 5.60 -20.61 -18.49
N LEU A 246 4.39 -20.14 -18.72
CA LEU A 246 4.09 -19.04 -19.66
C LEU A 246 4.31 -17.66 -19.01
N LEU A 247 3.95 -17.51 -17.75
CA LEU A 247 4.15 -16.27 -16.98
C LEU A 247 5.62 -16.08 -16.59
N ARG A 248 6.37 -17.15 -16.32
CA ARG A 248 7.80 -17.10 -15.99
C ARG A 248 8.65 -16.41 -17.05
N ARG A 249 8.32 -16.56 -18.34
CA ARG A 249 9.03 -15.87 -19.43
C ARG A 249 8.71 -14.37 -19.52
N LEU A 250 7.52 -13.97 -19.05
CA LEU A 250 7.05 -12.59 -19.07
C LEU A 250 7.35 -11.85 -17.77
N PHE A 251 7.48 -12.57 -16.65
CA PHE A 251 7.45 -12.05 -15.29
C PHE A 251 8.61 -12.60 -14.44
N SER A 252 9.85 -12.24 -14.79
CA SER A 252 11.00 -12.44 -13.88
C SER A 252 11.27 -11.11 -13.17
N PRO A 253 10.75 -10.88 -11.95
CA PRO A 253 11.07 -9.67 -11.21
C PRO A 253 12.58 -9.67 -10.90
N GLN A 254 13.20 -8.50 -11.03
CA GLN A 254 14.62 -8.31 -10.66
C GLN A 254 14.76 -7.93 -9.18
N ILE A 255 13.68 -8.08 -8.40
CA ILE A 255 13.68 -7.74 -6.98
C ILE A 255 14.60 -8.70 -6.26
N ASP A 256 15.70 -8.18 -5.77
CA ASP A 256 16.70 -8.93 -5.02
C ASP A 256 16.62 -8.67 -3.51
N LYS A 257 15.72 -7.75 -3.07
CA LYS A 257 15.42 -7.52 -1.65
C LYS A 257 14.08 -6.83 -1.46
N VAL A 258 13.34 -7.25 -0.42
CA VAL A 258 12.06 -6.65 0.01
C VAL A 258 12.19 -6.18 1.46
N ALA A 259 11.61 -5.03 1.81
CA ALA A 259 11.45 -4.62 3.20
C ALA A 259 9.96 -4.34 3.49
N PHE A 260 9.44 -4.98 4.53
CA PHE A 260 8.13 -4.68 5.09
C PHE A 260 8.31 -3.66 6.21
N VAL A 261 7.67 -2.53 6.09
CA VAL A 261 7.93 -1.36 6.91
C VAL A 261 6.64 -0.90 7.58
N VAL A 262 6.52 -1.12 8.88
CA VAL A 262 5.46 -0.48 9.68
C VAL A 262 5.79 1.00 9.79
N THR A 263 4.85 1.82 9.31
CA THR A 263 4.96 3.29 9.37
C THR A 263 4.45 3.85 10.69
N LYS A 264 4.61 5.15 10.90
CA LYS A 264 4.10 5.88 12.08
C LYS A 264 4.67 5.38 13.41
N ALA A 265 5.93 4.94 13.43
CA ALA A 265 6.57 4.48 14.66
C ALA A 265 6.67 5.56 15.75
N ASP A 266 6.52 6.83 15.37
CA ASP A 266 6.42 7.97 16.29
C ASP A 266 5.09 8.05 17.06
N SER A 267 4.03 7.36 16.60
CA SER A 267 2.76 7.26 17.33
C SER A 267 2.80 6.29 18.50
N VAL A 268 3.95 5.67 18.79
CA VAL A 268 4.16 4.76 19.93
C VAL A 268 5.46 5.04 20.63
N VAL A 269 5.59 4.61 21.89
CA VAL A 269 6.83 4.81 22.67
C VAL A 269 7.95 3.87 22.18
N PRO A 270 9.22 4.25 22.32
CA PRO A 270 10.37 3.48 21.80
C PRO A 270 10.42 2.02 22.26
N SER A 271 9.96 1.71 23.48
CA SER A 271 9.88 0.34 24.01
C SER A 271 8.94 -0.56 23.21
N ASP A 272 7.98 0.01 22.48
CA ASP A 272 6.96 -0.72 21.74
C ASP A 272 7.27 -0.88 20.23
N HIS A 273 8.36 -0.25 19.74
CA HIS A 273 8.78 -0.44 18.35
C HIS A 273 9.05 -1.91 17.98
N ALA A 274 9.58 -2.70 18.94
CA ALA A 274 9.78 -4.12 18.74
C ALA A 274 8.45 -4.89 18.59
N LYS A 275 7.39 -4.46 19.28
CA LYS A 275 6.05 -5.03 19.16
C LYS A 275 5.45 -4.77 17.76
N LEU A 276 5.62 -3.55 17.21
CA LEU A 276 5.23 -3.24 15.84
C LEU A 276 5.92 -4.15 14.82
N THR A 277 7.23 -4.35 15.00
CA THR A 277 8.00 -5.27 14.13
C THR A 277 7.53 -6.72 14.33
N GLY A 278 7.14 -7.10 15.54
CA GLY A 278 6.53 -8.42 15.83
C GLY A 278 5.18 -8.61 15.14
N LEU A 279 4.34 -7.59 15.11
CA LEU A 279 3.04 -7.63 14.41
C LEU A 279 3.20 -7.81 12.90
N ILE A 280 4.05 -7.03 12.23
CA ILE A 280 4.27 -7.21 10.79
C ILE A 280 4.92 -8.57 10.49
N ASN A 281 5.77 -9.07 11.40
CA ASN A 281 6.31 -10.43 11.32
C ASN A 281 5.20 -11.48 11.33
N ALA A 282 4.22 -11.36 12.21
CA ALA A 282 3.09 -12.28 12.30
C ALA A 282 2.12 -12.15 11.12
N LEU A 283 1.79 -10.91 10.69
CA LEU A 283 0.92 -10.63 9.55
C LEU A 283 1.45 -11.19 8.23
N THR A 284 2.78 -11.18 8.06
CA THR A 284 3.42 -11.60 6.80
C THR A 284 3.91 -13.06 6.83
N LEU A 285 3.71 -13.80 7.93
CA LEU A 285 4.31 -15.12 8.13
C LEU A 285 3.97 -16.11 7.01
N GLU A 286 2.71 -16.21 6.63
CA GLU A 286 2.23 -17.13 5.59
C GLU A 286 2.81 -16.78 4.20
N GLY A 287 2.73 -15.51 3.81
CA GLY A 287 3.22 -15.05 2.51
C GLY A 287 4.74 -15.06 2.39
N ARG A 288 5.49 -14.91 3.50
CA ARG A 288 6.96 -14.94 3.49
C ARG A 288 7.55 -16.31 3.20
N GLN A 289 6.84 -17.40 3.48
CA GLN A 289 7.29 -18.74 3.08
C GLN A 289 7.58 -18.79 1.59
N GLN A 290 6.84 -18.03 0.83
CA GLN A 290 7.01 -17.91 -0.60
C GLN A 290 8.25 -17.10 -1.00
N LEU A 291 8.52 -15.95 -0.36
CA LEU A 291 9.75 -15.18 -0.58
C LEU A 291 10.99 -16.03 -0.26
N GLN A 292 10.92 -16.85 0.80
CA GLN A 292 11.98 -17.79 1.16
C GLN A 292 12.19 -18.85 0.08
N PHE A 293 11.11 -19.39 -0.50
CA PHE A 293 11.20 -20.36 -1.58
C PHE A 293 11.89 -19.75 -2.82
N GLU A 294 11.54 -18.51 -3.17
CA GLU A 294 12.17 -17.76 -4.27
C GLU A 294 13.56 -17.21 -3.91
N ARG A 295 14.05 -17.44 -2.68
CA ARG A 295 15.31 -16.94 -2.16
C ARG A 295 15.45 -15.41 -2.21
N ILE A 296 14.35 -14.68 -2.08
CA ILE A 296 14.35 -13.22 -1.98
C ILE A 296 14.55 -12.84 -0.51
N PRO A 297 15.66 -12.20 -0.14
CA PRO A 297 15.87 -11.69 1.21
C PRO A 297 14.82 -10.64 1.56
N PHE A 298 14.36 -10.67 2.80
CA PHE A 298 13.47 -9.65 3.30
C PHE A 298 13.87 -9.18 4.70
N ASP A 299 13.55 -7.91 4.98
CA ASP A 299 13.72 -7.31 6.30
C ASP A 299 12.41 -6.72 6.82
N LEU A 300 12.32 -6.58 8.14
CA LEU A 300 11.17 -6.03 8.83
C LEU A 300 11.59 -4.82 9.65
N PHE A 301 10.88 -3.70 9.48
CA PHE A 301 11.17 -2.45 10.17
C PHE A 301 9.91 -1.83 10.76
N SER A 302 10.10 -1.05 11.82
CA SER A 302 9.17 -0.02 12.28
C SER A 302 9.86 1.33 12.18
N VAL A 303 9.31 2.26 11.40
CA VAL A 303 9.93 3.56 11.12
C VAL A 303 8.92 4.70 11.17
N ALA A 304 9.43 5.90 11.39
CA ALA A 304 8.75 7.13 10.99
C ALA A 304 9.67 7.87 10.01
N GLY A 305 9.23 8.07 8.77
CA GLY A 305 9.98 8.82 7.76
C GLY A 305 10.12 10.29 8.15
N VAL A 306 9.06 10.83 8.75
CA VAL A 306 9.02 12.10 9.46
C VAL A 306 8.38 11.84 10.81
N ALA A 307 9.04 12.21 11.91
CA ALA A 307 8.53 12.02 13.27
C ALA A 307 7.87 13.31 13.75
N THR A 308 6.57 13.28 14.01
CA THR A 308 5.76 14.43 14.45
C THR A 308 5.56 14.47 15.96
N SER A 309 6.03 13.46 16.67
CA SER A 309 5.95 13.38 18.12
C SER A 309 7.32 13.18 18.78
N GLN A 310 7.37 13.50 20.06
CA GLN A 310 8.50 13.22 20.92
C GLN A 310 8.06 12.41 22.13
N TRP A 311 8.78 11.34 22.41
CA TRP A 311 8.61 10.59 23.64
C TRP A 311 9.23 11.33 24.83
N LYS A 312 8.49 11.36 25.95
CA LYS A 312 8.97 11.90 27.23
C LYS A 312 8.57 10.98 28.37
N GLN A 313 9.42 10.90 29.38
CA GLN A 313 9.08 10.29 30.66
C GLN A 313 8.81 11.38 31.69
N LEU A 314 7.64 11.37 32.29
CA LEU A 314 7.25 12.30 33.34
C LEU A 314 7.96 11.96 34.65
N LYS A 315 7.99 12.93 35.62
CA LYS A 315 8.64 12.76 36.92
C LYS A 315 8.10 11.57 37.73
N ASN A 316 6.86 11.17 37.49
CA ASN A 316 6.21 10.02 38.12
C ASN A 316 6.50 8.68 37.41
N GLY A 317 7.38 8.67 36.39
CA GLY A 317 7.73 7.50 35.62
C GLY A 317 6.78 7.18 34.44
N THR A 318 5.69 7.93 34.26
CA THR A 318 4.73 7.73 33.18
C THR A 318 5.35 8.13 31.84
N ASN A 319 5.25 7.25 30.85
CA ASN A 319 5.64 7.52 29.46
C ASN A 319 4.51 8.25 28.72
N VAL A 320 4.85 9.31 28.01
CA VAL A 320 3.93 10.11 27.19
C VAL A 320 4.53 10.41 25.84
N LEU A 321 3.66 10.62 24.85
CA LEU A 321 3.99 11.20 23.55
C LEU A 321 3.52 12.65 23.54
N GLU A 322 4.37 13.56 23.09
CA GLU A 322 4.08 14.98 22.95
C GLU A 322 4.15 15.37 21.48
N GLY A 323 3.14 16.06 20.98
CA GLY A 323 3.08 16.53 19.59
C GLY A 323 1.94 17.52 19.40
N ILE A 324 1.81 18.06 18.20
CA ILE A 324 0.72 18.98 17.82
C ILE A 324 -0.48 18.16 17.36
N ASP A 325 -1.63 18.41 17.90
CA ASP A 325 -2.88 17.76 17.49
C ASP A 325 -3.53 18.43 16.26
N GLN A 326 -4.69 17.93 15.87
CA GLN A 326 -5.44 18.47 14.72
C GLN A 326 -5.98 19.89 14.94
N SER A 327 -6.10 20.34 16.20
CA SER A 327 -6.49 21.72 16.54
C SER A 327 -5.32 22.70 16.49
N GLY A 328 -4.08 22.21 16.34
CA GLY A 328 -2.85 23.00 16.37
C GLY A 328 -2.29 23.20 17.78
N GLU A 329 -2.82 22.50 18.78
CA GLU A 329 -2.37 22.60 20.17
C GLU A 329 -1.30 21.55 20.51
N LEU A 330 -0.34 21.95 21.36
CA LEU A 330 0.65 21.02 21.90
C LEU A 330 -0.01 20.14 22.99
N VAL A 331 -0.16 18.88 22.69
CA VAL A 331 -0.80 17.91 23.59
C VAL A 331 0.18 16.83 24.07
N ARG A 332 -0.14 16.26 25.24
CA ARG A 332 0.53 15.08 25.80
C ARG A 332 -0.45 13.95 25.94
N VAL A 333 -0.14 12.84 25.30
CA VAL A 333 -0.96 11.64 25.33
C VAL A 333 -0.20 10.52 26.05
N GLY A 334 -0.86 9.78 26.92
CA GLY A 334 -0.28 8.59 27.55
C GLY A 334 0.16 7.57 26.48
N ALA A 335 1.19 6.76 26.82
CA ALA A 335 1.67 5.74 25.89
C ALA A 335 0.53 4.81 25.46
N PRO A 336 0.20 4.72 24.14
CA PRO A 336 -0.86 3.86 23.67
C PRO A 336 -0.47 2.39 23.81
N HIS A 337 -1.45 1.51 23.97
CA HIS A 337 -1.22 0.08 24.02
C HIS A 337 -0.90 -0.48 22.63
N VAL A 338 0.21 -1.21 22.51
CA VAL A 338 0.58 -1.97 21.30
C VAL A 338 0.60 -3.46 21.65
N PRO A 339 -0.16 -4.31 20.96
CA PRO A 339 -0.13 -5.73 21.23
C PRO A 339 1.22 -6.34 20.83
N GLY A 340 1.76 -7.23 21.67
CA GLY A 340 3.03 -7.92 21.40
C GLY A 340 2.88 -9.16 20.51
N ARG A 341 1.66 -9.55 20.16
CA ARG A 341 1.24 -10.69 19.33
C ARG A 341 0.03 -10.29 18.50
N LEU A 342 -0.42 -11.20 17.61
CA LEU A 342 -1.72 -11.01 16.95
C LEU A 342 -2.81 -10.86 18.02
N PRO A 343 -3.70 -9.83 17.89
CA PRO A 343 -4.75 -9.60 18.86
C PRO A 343 -5.70 -10.79 18.98
N THR A 344 -6.14 -11.07 20.21
CA THR A 344 -7.18 -12.03 20.50
C THR A 344 -8.55 -11.35 20.53
N ARG A 345 -9.61 -12.15 20.66
CA ARG A 345 -10.97 -11.63 20.79
C ARG A 345 -11.13 -10.65 21.99
N GLU A 346 -10.43 -10.92 23.08
CA GLU A 346 -10.44 -10.06 24.27
C GLU A 346 -9.72 -8.74 24.02
N ASP A 347 -8.59 -8.78 23.30
CA ASP A 347 -7.85 -7.59 22.91
C ASP A 347 -8.72 -6.67 22.02
N TRP A 348 -9.50 -7.25 21.09
CA TRP A 348 -10.43 -6.49 20.24
C TRP A 348 -11.59 -5.84 21.00
N GLN A 349 -12.05 -6.44 22.11
CA GLN A 349 -13.10 -5.84 22.96
C GLN A 349 -12.61 -4.57 23.67
N GLN A 350 -11.32 -4.47 23.97
CA GLN A 350 -10.73 -3.27 24.59
C GLN A 350 -10.52 -2.15 23.56
N GLY A 351 -10.35 -2.51 22.28
CA GLY A 351 -10.05 -1.58 21.20
C GLY A 351 -8.64 -1.01 21.27
N TYR A 352 -8.29 -0.25 20.24
CA TYR A 352 -7.00 0.42 20.10
C TYR A 352 -7.21 1.86 19.68
N VAL A 353 -6.44 2.78 20.25
CA VAL A 353 -6.46 4.21 19.89
C VAL A 353 -5.03 4.72 19.88
N TYR A 354 -4.66 5.40 18.81
CA TYR A 354 -3.33 5.98 18.61
C TYR A 354 -3.42 7.49 18.37
N PRO A 355 -2.43 8.27 18.80
CA PRO A 355 -2.42 9.71 18.54
C PRO A 355 -2.15 10.00 17.06
N HIS A 356 -2.86 11.00 16.53
CA HIS A 356 -2.68 11.52 15.17
C HIS A 356 -2.12 12.93 15.26
N PHE A 357 -0.79 13.06 15.24
CA PHE A 357 -0.12 14.35 15.32
C PHE A 357 0.05 15.00 13.94
N GLN A 358 0.03 16.33 13.92
CA GLN A 358 0.27 17.13 12.73
C GLN A 358 1.75 17.53 12.63
N PRO A 359 2.27 17.72 11.41
CA PRO A 359 3.58 18.32 11.19
C PRO A 359 3.65 19.71 11.82
N ASN A 360 4.78 20.01 12.48
CA ASN A 360 5.08 21.33 13.01
C ASN A 360 6.58 21.59 12.88
N PHE A 361 7.01 21.77 11.64
CA PHE A 361 8.40 21.95 11.29
C PHE A 361 8.62 23.31 10.65
N THR A 362 9.84 23.80 10.72
CA THR A 362 10.32 24.96 9.97
C THR A 362 11.42 24.54 9.01
N LEU A 363 11.75 25.37 8.04
CA LEU A 363 12.89 25.12 7.13
C LEU A 363 14.23 25.01 7.88
N ALA A 364 14.31 25.51 9.10
CA ALA A 364 15.49 25.39 9.97
C ALA A 364 15.63 23.99 10.59
N ASP A 365 14.56 23.17 10.60
CA ASP A 365 14.55 21.81 11.14
C ASP A 365 15.12 20.76 10.18
N SER A 366 15.91 21.17 9.20
CA SER A 366 16.55 20.23 8.27
C SER A 366 17.85 19.65 8.85
N PRO A 367 18.05 18.31 8.83
CA PRO A 367 17.12 17.30 8.33
C PRO A 367 15.93 17.07 9.26
N LEU A 368 14.76 16.81 8.70
CA LEU A 368 13.56 16.51 9.48
C LEU A 368 13.78 15.31 10.40
N PRO A 369 13.23 15.31 11.61
CA PRO A 369 13.38 14.21 12.55
C PRO A 369 12.73 12.94 11.99
N HIS A 370 13.39 11.80 12.20
CA HIS A 370 12.91 10.50 11.77
C HIS A 370 13.19 9.42 12.81
N ILE A 371 12.53 8.26 12.65
CA ILE A 371 12.79 7.07 13.46
C ILE A 371 13.28 5.95 12.56
N ARG A 372 14.53 5.50 12.73
CA ARG A 372 15.16 4.37 12.03
C ARG A 372 15.16 4.41 10.49
N LEU A 373 14.97 5.57 9.88
CA LEU A 373 15.04 5.71 8.42
C LEU A 373 16.47 5.40 7.92
N ASP A 374 17.49 5.80 8.67
CA ASP A 374 18.90 5.49 8.43
C ASP A 374 19.16 3.98 8.35
N LYS A 375 18.59 3.20 9.29
CA LYS A 375 18.72 1.73 9.33
C LYS A 375 17.99 1.07 8.16
N LEU A 376 16.81 1.57 7.82
CA LEU A 376 16.06 1.10 6.67
C LEU A 376 16.85 1.34 5.37
N LEU A 377 17.35 2.56 5.16
CA LEU A 377 18.13 2.90 3.96
C LEU A 377 19.41 2.06 3.88
N ASN A 378 20.15 1.91 4.98
CA ASN A 378 21.32 1.04 5.00
C ASN A 378 20.99 -0.42 4.69
N SER A 379 19.85 -0.93 5.17
CA SER A 379 19.41 -2.27 4.78
C SER A 379 19.14 -2.37 3.29
N VAL A 380 18.46 -1.39 2.70
CA VAL A 380 17.97 -1.46 1.32
C VAL A 380 19.08 -1.23 0.29
N ILE A 381 20.00 -0.28 0.53
CA ILE A 381 21.02 0.13 -0.43
C ILE A 381 22.45 0.00 0.08
N GLY A 382 22.67 -0.33 1.36
CA GLY A 382 24.01 -0.38 1.97
C GLY A 382 24.95 -1.42 1.34
N ASP A 383 24.41 -2.49 0.76
CA ASP A 383 25.18 -3.49 -0.01
C ASP A 383 25.77 -2.91 -1.31
N LYS A 384 25.20 -1.83 -1.83
CA LYS A 384 25.67 -1.12 -3.04
C LYS A 384 26.70 -0.02 -2.72
N LEU A 385 26.89 0.30 -1.43
CA LEU A 385 27.82 1.32 -0.95
C LEU A 385 29.17 0.75 -0.49
N ARG A 386 29.39 -0.54 -0.64
CA ARG A 386 30.62 -1.24 -0.25
C ARG A 386 31.64 -1.36 -1.37
#